data_92b0ef2a00343503dc1cdd93fdb0415d
#
_entry.id   92b0ef2a00343503dc1cdd93fdb0415d
#
_cell.length_a   1.000
_cell.length_b   1.000
_cell.length_c   1.000
_cell.angle_alpha   90.00
_cell.angle_beta   90.00
_cell.angle_gamma   90.00
#
_symmetry.space_group_name_H-M   'P 1'
#
loop_
_entity.id
_entity.type
_entity.pdbx_description
1 polymer ?
#
loop_
_entity_poly.entity_id
_entity_poly.type
_entity_poly.pdbx_seq_one_letter_code
_entity_poly.pdbx_strand_id
1 'polypeptide(L)'
;MEYVKAQLDAGARVPGTPAWKSTGDWLVSNLRKTADTVIEQNWKHKTVKGDSIPLRNIFAQYNRGATTRILYITHWDSKPKADKSFAVDDRSKPVPGANDGASGTAMLLVLGEALKTAPPSVGVDFLFTDGEDYGDFDDKEADVLLGAKYFAAHPLPDSTSRPRFGVLWDMVGDRDLRFLQEPISRVHAQDVVDKVWAMGAALGYKKVFPEESTGYDITDDHVPLIDKGFKVIDVIDLEFPWHHMTSDTIDKVSAQSLEITGRVALAVIRAEKP
;
A
#
# COMPACT_ATOMS: atom_id res chain seq x y z
N MET A 1 -13.10 0.13 8.67
CA MET A 1 -13.72 -1.21 8.48
C MET A 1 -14.68 -1.30 7.31
N GLU A 2 -15.55 -0.33 7.07
CA GLU A 2 -16.50 -0.36 5.93
C GLU A 2 -15.78 -0.49 4.57
N TYR A 3 -14.69 0.24 4.36
CA TYR A 3 -13.90 0.16 3.13
C TYR A 3 -13.14 -1.17 2.97
N VAL A 4 -12.71 -1.81 4.05
CA VAL A 4 -12.17 -3.18 3.99
C VAL A 4 -13.27 -4.14 3.57
N LYS A 5 -14.42 -4.08 4.27
CA LYS A 5 -15.58 -4.93 3.95
C LYS A 5 -16.04 -4.79 2.50
N ALA A 6 -16.15 -3.56 1.98
CA ALA A 6 -16.57 -3.31 0.60
C ALA A 6 -15.67 -3.98 -0.44
N GLN A 7 -14.35 -4.00 -0.20
CA GLN A 7 -13.40 -4.69 -1.06
C GLN A 7 -13.58 -6.22 -1.00
N LEU A 8 -13.78 -6.77 0.20
CA LEU A 8 -13.97 -8.20 0.39
C LEU A 8 -15.31 -8.71 -0.16
N ASP A 9 -16.37 -7.90 -0.04
CA ASP A 9 -17.69 -8.22 -0.60
C ASP A 9 -17.66 -8.34 -2.13
N ALA A 10 -16.75 -7.65 -2.81
CA ALA A 10 -16.53 -7.78 -4.25
C ALA A 10 -15.80 -9.07 -4.62
N GLY A 11 -15.07 -9.67 -3.68
CA GLY A 11 -14.25 -10.87 -3.86
C GLY A 11 -12.74 -10.57 -3.90
N ALA A 12 -11.95 -11.62 -4.12
CA ALA A 12 -10.50 -11.50 -4.25
C ALA A 12 -10.13 -10.64 -5.47
N ARG A 13 -9.28 -9.65 -5.26
CA ARG A 13 -8.92 -8.62 -6.24
C ARG A 13 -7.77 -9.06 -7.17
N VAL A 14 -7.83 -10.32 -7.61
CA VAL A 14 -6.82 -10.88 -8.50
C VAL A 14 -6.89 -10.19 -9.86
N PRO A 15 -5.78 -9.65 -10.39
CA PRO A 15 -5.72 -8.98 -11.68
C PRO A 15 -6.44 -9.72 -12.82
N GLY A 16 -7.28 -8.99 -13.55
CA GLY A 16 -8.07 -9.54 -14.67
C GLY A 16 -9.40 -10.20 -14.30
N THR A 17 -9.73 -10.36 -13.02
CA THR A 17 -11.02 -10.91 -12.58
C THR A 17 -12.14 -9.86 -12.55
N PRO A 18 -13.42 -10.28 -12.54
CA PRO A 18 -14.53 -9.34 -12.34
C PRO A 18 -14.45 -8.59 -11.00
N ALA A 19 -14.02 -9.24 -9.91
CA ALA A 19 -13.84 -8.62 -8.60
C ALA A 19 -12.77 -7.52 -8.63
N TRP A 20 -11.62 -7.78 -9.27
CA TRP A 20 -10.58 -6.78 -9.50
C TRP A 20 -11.12 -5.57 -10.27
N LYS A 21 -11.83 -5.82 -11.38
CA LYS A 21 -12.38 -4.72 -12.18
C LYS A 21 -13.36 -3.87 -11.37
N SER A 22 -14.31 -4.50 -10.69
CA SER A 22 -15.34 -3.78 -9.92
C SER A 22 -14.75 -3.02 -8.74
N THR A 23 -13.76 -3.60 -8.04
CA THR A 23 -13.06 -2.92 -6.95
C THR A 23 -12.23 -1.74 -7.43
N GLY A 24 -11.50 -1.88 -8.55
CA GLY A 24 -10.76 -0.76 -9.14
C GLY A 24 -11.68 0.39 -9.56
N ASP A 25 -12.84 0.10 -10.19
CA ASP A 25 -13.83 1.12 -10.57
C ASP A 25 -14.43 1.80 -9.32
N TRP A 26 -14.72 1.02 -8.27
CA TRP A 26 -15.19 1.52 -6.98
C TRP A 26 -14.15 2.40 -6.29
N LEU A 27 -12.88 2.00 -6.29
CA LEU A 27 -11.76 2.76 -5.71
C LEU A 27 -11.62 4.12 -6.40
N VAL A 28 -11.57 4.14 -7.74
CA VAL A 28 -11.53 5.38 -8.54
C VAL A 28 -12.73 6.28 -8.23
N SER A 29 -13.94 5.69 -8.15
CA SER A 29 -15.15 6.47 -7.83
C SER A 29 -15.08 7.14 -6.44
N ASN A 30 -14.51 6.45 -5.43
CA ASN A 30 -14.36 7.04 -4.10
C ASN A 30 -13.27 8.11 -4.07
N LEU A 31 -12.12 7.88 -4.70
CA LEU A 31 -11.05 8.86 -4.77
C LEU A 31 -11.49 10.15 -5.48
N ARG A 32 -12.27 10.06 -6.55
CA ARG A 32 -12.83 11.24 -7.26
C ARG A 32 -13.73 12.12 -6.40
N LYS A 33 -14.24 11.62 -5.29
CA LYS A 33 -15.05 12.44 -4.32
C LYS A 33 -14.16 13.32 -3.44
N THR A 34 -12.90 12.96 -3.25
CA THR A 34 -12.01 13.57 -2.27
C THR A 34 -10.78 14.24 -2.89
N ALA A 35 -10.17 13.63 -3.88
CA ALA A 35 -8.94 14.10 -4.51
C ALA A 35 -9.19 15.23 -5.54
N ASP A 36 -8.18 16.08 -5.76
CA ASP A 36 -8.19 17.11 -6.81
C ASP A 36 -8.07 16.48 -8.21
N THR A 37 -7.35 15.39 -8.32
CA THR A 37 -7.14 14.64 -9.58
C THR A 37 -6.97 13.17 -9.29
N VAL A 38 -7.55 12.32 -10.16
CA VAL A 38 -7.34 10.86 -10.14
C VAL A 38 -6.90 10.44 -11.54
N ILE A 39 -5.77 9.76 -11.63
CA ILE A 39 -5.17 9.27 -12.86
C ILE A 39 -5.08 7.75 -12.78
N GLU A 40 -5.40 7.08 -13.85
CA GLU A 40 -5.34 5.63 -13.98
C GLU A 40 -4.22 5.27 -14.97
N GLN A 41 -3.23 4.50 -14.53
CA GLN A 41 -2.23 3.88 -15.39
C GLN A 41 -2.68 2.47 -15.73
N ASN A 42 -3.19 2.27 -16.93
CA ASN A 42 -3.65 0.97 -17.41
C ASN A 42 -2.63 0.40 -18.40
N TRP A 43 -2.23 -0.86 -18.18
CA TRP A 43 -1.36 -1.57 -19.13
C TRP A 43 -1.67 -3.06 -19.17
N LYS A 44 -1.00 -3.77 -20.08
CA LYS A 44 -0.99 -5.23 -20.10
C LYS A 44 0.40 -5.73 -19.79
N HIS A 45 0.51 -6.62 -18.82
CA HIS A 45 1.74 -7.30 -18.48
C HIS A 45 1.78 -8.68 -19.13
N LYS A 46 2.93 -9.06 -19.70
CA LYS A 46 3.16 -10.42 -20.19
C LYS A 46 3.90 -11.17 -19.09
N THR A 47 3.22 -12.16 -18.50
CA THR A 47 3.77 -12.97 -17.42
C THR A 47 4.94 -13.85 -17.91
N VAL A 48 5.75 -14.33 -16.98
CA VAL A 48 6.83 -15.28 -17.29
C VAL A 48 6.30 -16.58 -17.93
N LYS A 49 5.04 -16.93 -17.69
CA LYS A 49 4.35 -18.08 -18.31
C LYS A 49 3.80 -17.78 -19.70
N GLY A 50 3.88 -16.53 -20.15
CA GLY A 50 3.43 -16.09 -21.47
C GLY A 50 2.00 -15.59 -21.54
N ASP A 51 1.25 -15.61 -20.44
CA ASP A 51 -0.09 -15.05 -20.35
C ASP A 51 -0.06 -13.53 -20.40
N SER A 52 -1.15 -12.89 -20.82
CA SER A 52 -1.28 -11.44 -20.80
C SER A 52 -2.36 -11.03 -19.82
N ILE A 53 -1.98 -10.33 -18.78
CA ILE A 53 -2.89 -9.84 -17.73
C ILE A 53 -3.06 -8.33 -17.78
N PRO A 54 -4.29 -7.80 -17.60
CA PRO A 54 -4.50 -6.37 -17.44
C PRO A 54 -4.10 -5.94 -16.05
N LEU A 55 -3.48 -4.78 -15.92
CA LEU A 55 -3.09 -4.15 -14.67
C LEU A 55 -3.46 -2.67 -14.65
N ARG A 56 -3.65 -2.11 -13.45
CA ARG A 56 -4.18 -0.77 -13.26
C ARG A 56 -3.66 -0.13 -11.98
N ASN A 57 -2.63 0.71 -12.06
CA ASN A 57 -2.31 1.61 -10.97
C ASN A 57 -3.33 2.76 -10.91
N ILE A 58 -3.63 3.22 -9.70
CA ILE A 58 -4.50 4.37 -9.47
C ILE A 58 -3.71 5.40 -8.68
N PHE A 59 -3.67 6.64 -9.18
CA PHE A 59 -2.93 7.73 -8.58
C PHE A 59 -3.89 8.89 -8.26
N ALA A 60 -3.86 9.36 -7.01
CA ALA A 60 -4.72 10.44 -6.55
C ALA A 60 -3.89 11.57 -5.95
N GLN A 61 -4.21 12.83 -6.28
CA GLN A 61 -3.49 14.02 -5.83
C GLN A 61 -4.36 14.91 -4.97
N TYR A 62 -3.78 15.38 -3.87
CA TYR A 62 -4.37 16.35 -2.95
C TYR A 62 -3.44 17.57 -2.86
N ASN A 63 -4.00 18.79 -2.81
CA ASN A 63 -3.28 20.04 -2.91
C ASN A 63 -2.34 20.04 -4.13
N ARG A 64 -2.92 19.89 -5.31
CA ARG A 64 -2.20 19.73 -6.58
C ARG A 64 -1.26 20.90 -6.89
N GLY A 65 -1.58 22.11 -6.44
CA GLY A 65 -0.77 23.30 -6.67
C GLY A 65 0.51 23.40 -5.84
N ALA A 66 0.68 22.53 -4.83
CA ALA A 66 1.87 22.57 -3.98
C ALA A 66 3.11 22.03 -4.72
N THR A 67 4.23 22.72 -4.57
CA THR A 67 5.52 22.35 -5.17
C THR A 67 6.24 21.27 -4.37
N THR A 68 6.11 21.29 -3.04
CA THR A 68 6.58 20.23 -2.14
C THR A 68 5.51 19.16 -2.03
N ARG A 69 5.85 17.92 -2.33
CA ARG A 69 4.91 16.79 -2.30
C ARG A 69 5.49 15.62 -1.52
N ILE A 70 4.61 14.80 -0.95
CA ILE A 70 4.93 13.50 -0.35
C ILE A 70 4.07 12.42 -1.01
N LEU A 71 4.54 11.19 -1.01
CA LEU A 71 3.89 10.05 -1.67
C LEU A 71 3.52 8.99 -0.63
N TYR A 72 2.25 8.59 -0.57
CA TYR A 72 1.81 7.40 0.17
C TYR A 72 1.42 6.32 -0.81
N ILE A 73 1.84 5.11 -0.54
CA ILE A 73 1.72 3.96 -1.42
C ILE A 73 1.02 2.84 -0.67
N THR A 74 0.25 2.05 -1.37
CA THR A 74 -0.31 0.76 -0.92
C THR A 74 -0.69 -0.03 -2.15
N HIS A 75 -0.61 -1.36 -2.11
CA HIS A 75 -1.21 -2.17 -3.16
C HIS A 75 -2.71 -2.39 -2.90
N TRP A 76 -3.47 -2.70 -3.95
CA TRP A 76 -4.91 -2.89 -3.86
C TRP A 76 -5.38 -4.25 -4.40
N ASP A 77 -4.53 -4.96 -5.11
CA ASP A 77 -4.79 -6.32 -5.57
C ASP A 77 -4.76 -7.34 -4.43
N SER A 78 -4.92 -8.59 -4.73
CA SER A 78 -4.68 -9.70 -3.83
C SER A 78 -4.10 -10.90 -4.54
N LYS A 79 -3.36 -11.73 -3.81
CA LYS A 79 -2.64 -12.89 -4.32
C LYS A 79 -3.58 -13.92 -4.96
N PRO A 80 -3.28 -14.40 -6.18
CA PRO A 80 -4.12 -15.39 -6.87
C PRO A 80 -4.09 -16.77 -6.23
N LYS A 81 -3.09 -17.05 -5.37
CA LYS A 81 -2.91 -18.33 -4.70
C LYS A 81 -2.51 -18.16 -3.24
N ALA A 82 -3.27 -18.72 -2.34
CA ALA A 82 -2.98 -18.73 -0.90
C ALA A 82 -1.92 -19.79 -0.57
N ASP A 83 -0.71 -19.60 -1.13
CA ASP A 83 0.40 -20.57 -1.14
C ASP A 83 0.93 -20.93 0.25
N LYS A 84 0.73 -20.05 1.25
CA LYS A 84 1.09 -20.28 2.66
C LYS A 84 -0.06 -20.91 3.48
N SER A 85 -1.23 -21.20 2.90
CA SER A 85 -2.32 -21.84 3.62
C SER A 85 -1.92 -23.20 4.19
N PHE A 86 -2.36 -23.48 5.42
CA PHE A 86 -2.07 -24.76 6.10
C PHE A 86 -2.70 -25.93 5.36
N ALA A 87 -3.96 -25.80 4.94
CA ALA A 87 -4.64 -26.81 4.15
C ALA A 87 -4.15 -26.80 2.69
N VAL A 88 -3.67 -27.92 2.20
CA VAL A 88 -3.13 -28.07 0.83
C VAL A 88 -4.17 -27.68 -0.22
N ASP A 89 -5.43 -28.07 -0.02
CA ASP A 89 -6.55 -27.76 -0.94
C ASP A 89 -6.86 -26.26 -1.04
N ASP A 90 -6.43 -25.48 -0.04
CA ASP A 90 -6.62 -24.02 -0.05
C ASP A 90 -5.53 -23.30 -0.83
N ARG A 91 -4.37 -23.90 -1.04
CA ARG A 91 -3.21 -23.25 -1.69
C ARG A 91 -3.43 -22.85 -3.14
N SER A 92 -4.44 -23.42 -3.79
CA SER A 92 -4.85 -23.04 -5.15
C SER A 92 -5.92 -21.94 -5.20
N LYS A 93 -6.49 -21.58 -4.05
CA LYS A 93 -7.55 -20.55 -3.94
C LYS A 93 -6.91 -19.17 -3.82
N PRO A 94 -7.61 -18.11 -4.27
CA PRO A 94 -7.12 -16.75 -4.07
C PRO A 94 -7.17 -16.34 -2.60
N VAL A 95 -6.26 -15.44 -2.21
CA VAL A 95 -6.26 -14.81 -0.89
C VAL A 95 -7.39 -13.77 -0.84
N PRO A 96 -8.23 -13.75 0.22
CA PRO A 96 -9.22 -12.71 0.38
C PRO A 96 -8.60 -11.33 0.54
N GLY A 97 -7.45 -11.24 1.20
CA GLY A 97 -6.63 -10.04 1.32
C GLY A 97 -7.28 -8.95 2.16
N ALA A 98 -7.74 -9.27 3.36
CA ALA A 98 -8.35 -8.30 4.26
C ALA A 98 -7.32 -7.36 4.89
N ASN A 99 -6.19 -7.90 5.31
CA ASN A 99 -5.05 -7.13 5.76
C ASN A 99 -4.14 -6.81 4.58
N ASP A 100 -3.86 -7.81 3.78
CA ASP A 100 -2.98 -7.81 2.62
C ASP A 100 -3.68 -7.17 1.41
N GLY A 101 -3.37 -5.90 1.18
CA GLY A 101 -3.91 -4.95 0.22
C GLY A 101 -5.15 -4.17 0.67
N ALA A 102 -6.17 -4.78 1.28
CA ALA A 102 -7.39 -4.04 1.58
C ALA A 102 -7.26 -3.09 2.79
N SER A 103 -6.38 -3.40 3.76
CA SER A 103 -6.18 -2.55 4.94
C SER A 103 -5.54 -1.21 4.58
N GLY A 104 -4.44 -1.21 3.84
CA GLY A 104 -3.76 -0.01 3.37
C GLY A 104 -4.64 0.82 2.45
N THR A 105 -5.31 0.17 1.50
CA THR A 105 -6.30 0.81 0.62
C THR A 105 -7.41 1.51 1.42
N ALA A 106 -8.00 0.85 2.41
CA ALA A 106 -9.06 1.42 3.25
C ALA A 106 -8.54 2.60 4.08
N MET A 107 -7.33 2.51 4.61
CA MET A 107 -6.69 3.57 5.39
C MET A 107 -6.45 4.81 4.52
N LEU A 108 -5.91 4.67 3.30
CA LEU A 108 -5.67 5.81 2.40
C LEU A 108 -6.99 6.46 1.94
N LEU A 109 -8.07 5.70 1.73
CA LEU A 109 -9.39 6.28 1.43
C LEU A 109 -9.88 7.19 2.56
N VAL A 110 -9.78 6.76 3.82
CA VAL A 110 -10.15 7.57 4.99
C VAL A 110 -9.24 8.80 5.13
N LEU A 111 -7.94 8.66 4.85
CA LEU A 111 -7.03 9.80 4.80
C LEU A 111 -7.46 10.81 3.73
N GLY A 112 -7.87 10.35 2.55
CA GLY A 112 -8.40 11.20 1.48
C GLY A 112 -9.59 12.06 1.94
N GLU A 113 -10.52 11.49 2.69
CA GLU A 113 -11.64 12.23 3.30
C GLU A 113 -11.16 13.29 4.29
N ALA A 114 -10.17 12.94 5.13
CA ALA A 114 -9.58 13.88 6.09
C ALA A 114 -8.83 15.03 5.39
N LEU A 115 -8.10 14.73 4.31
CA LEU A 115 -7.40 15.73 3.49
C LEU A 115 -8.37 16.64 2.73
N LYS A 116 -9.51 16.13 2.27
CA LYS A 116 -10.58 16.93 1.66
C LYS A 116 -11.21 17.90 2.65
N THR A 117 -11.49 17.43 3.87
CA THR A 117 -12.10 18.24 4.93
C THR A 117 -11.16 19.33 5.44
N ALA A 118 -9.89 19.00 5.60
CA ALA A 118 -8.84 19.91 6.04
C ALA A 118 -7.61 19.75 5.14
N PRO A 119 -7.46 20.57 4.10
CA PRO A 119 -6.36 20.46 3.12
C PRO A 119 -4.97 20.53 3.77
N PRO A 120 -3.99 19.76 3.27
CA PRO A 120 -2.63 19.79 3.77
C PRO A 120 -1.86 21.03 3.27
N SER A 121 -0.79 21.41 3.98
CA SER A 121 0.11 22.51 3.55
C SER A 121 1.03 22.13 2.39
N VAL A 122 1.30 20.84 2.22
CA VAL A 122 2.09 20.24 1.13
C VAL A 122 1.18 19.46 0.19
N GLY A 123 1.65 19.14 -1.01
CA GLY A 123 0.98 18.19 -1.88
C GLY A 123 1.08 16.78 -1.32
N VAL A 124 0.00 16.03 -1.40
CA VAL A 124 -0.03 14.62 -1.02
C VAL A 124 -0.50 13.80 -2.20
N ASP A 125 0.28 12.81 -2.57
CA ASP A 125 -0.03 11.87 -3.62
C ASP A 125 -0.28 10.49 -3.02
N PHE A 126 -1.35 9.83 -3.45
CA PHE A 126 -1.62 8.44 -3.15
C PHE A 126 -1.41 7.61 -4.41
N LEU A 127 -0.62 6.56 -4.30
CA LEU A 127 -0.41 5.56 -5.32
C LEU A 127 -0.95 4.22 -4.82
N PHE A 128 -1.95 3.70 -5.51
CA PHE A 128 -2.47 2.36 -5.33
C PHE A 128 -1.87 1.49 -6.43
N THR A 129 -0.93 0.64 -6.07
CA THR A 129 -0.23 -0.27 -6.98
C THR A 129 -1.04 -1.52 -7.24
N ASP A 130 -0.89 -2.12 -8.41
CA ASP A 130 -1.61 -3.32 -8.85
C ASP A 130 -0.63 -4.43 -9.23
N GLY A 131 -0.97 -5.67 -8.90
CA GLY A 131 -0.14 -6.83 -9.21
C GLY A 131 1.15 -6.87 -8.38
N GLU A 132 1.11 -6.34 -7.17
CA GLU A 132 2.17 -6.50 -6.19
C GLU A 132 2.34 -7.99 -5.89
N ASP A 133 1.24 -8.66 -5.58
CA ASP A 133 1.13 -10.03 -5.10
C ASP A 133 0.84 -11.09 -6.18
N TYR A 134 0.83 -10.69 -7.48
CA TYR A 134 0.36 -11.59 -8.54
C TYR A 134 1.20 -12.85 -8.68
N GLY A 135 2.52 -12.77 -8.52
CA GLY A 135 3.47 -13.81 -8.77
C GLY A 135 3.94 -14.58 -7.53
N ASP A 136 5.19 -15.00 -7.59
CA ASP A 136 5.85 -15.76 -6.55
C ASP A 136 7.16 -15.07 -6.17
N PHE A 137 7.26 -14.63 -4.92
CA PHE A 137 8.47 -13.99 -4.39
C PHE A 137 9.64 -14.96 -4.26
N ASP A 138 9.37 -16.25 -4.10
CA ASP A 138 10.40 -17.28 -4.00
C ASP A 138 10.99 -17.68 -5.38
N ASP A 139 10.26 -17.41 -6.48
CA ASP A 139 10.72 -17.68 -7.87
C ASP A 139 11.38 -16.42 -8.47
N LYS A 140 12.48 -15.97 -7.86
CA LYS A 140 13.25 -14.79 -8.32
C LYS A 140 12.38 -13.55 -8.58
N GLU A 141 11.39 -13.35 -7.75
CA GLU A 141 10.44 -12.23 -7.85
C GLU A 141 9.69 -12.19 -9.20
N ALA A 142 9.35 -13.36 -9.72
CA ALA A 142 8.65 -13.46 -11.00
C ALA A 142 7.22 -12.96 -10.90
N ASP A 143 6.88 -11.97 -11.74
CA ASP A 143 5.55 -11.35 -11.84
C ASP A 143 5.04 -10.74 -10.52
N VAL A 144 5.92 -10.20 -9.67
CA VAL A 144 5.60 -9.46 -8.44
C VAL A 144 5.98 -8.00 -8.56
N LEU A 145 5.43 -7.14 -7.69
CA LEU A 145 5.69 -5.69 -7.62
C LEU A 145 5.44 -4.98 -8.97
N LEU A 146 4.51 -5.50 -9.77
CA LEU A 146 4.32 -5.09 -11.17
C LEU A 146 3.90 -3.62 -11.26
N GLY A 147 3.04 -3.17 -10.36
CA GLY A 147 2.56 -1.80 -10.28
C GLY A 147 3.65 -0.80 -9.94
N ALA A 148 4.44 -1.08 -8.91
CA ALA A 148 5.54 -0.23 -8.52
C ALA A 148 6.64 -0.19 -9.58
N LYS A 149 7.00 -1.33 -10.17
CA LYS A 149 7.94 -1.43 -11.32
C LYS A 149 7.46 -0.57 -12.50
N TYR A 150 6.16 -0.66 -12.83
CA TYR A 150 5.58 0.10 -13.93
C TYR A 150 5.56 1.60 -13.64
N PHE A 151 5.10 2.03 -12.47
CA PHE A 151 5.07 3.43 -12.06
C PHE A 151 6.48 4.04 -12.05
N ALA A 152 7.45 3.34 -11.50
CA ALA A 152 8.84 3.79 -11.44
C ALA A 152 9.49 3.97 -12.83
N ALA A 153 9.09 3.14 -13.82
CA ALA A 153 9.56 3.20 -15.20
C ALA A 153 8.79 4.21 -16.08
N HIS A 154 7.54 4.53 -15.72
CA HIS A 154 6.64 5.37 -16.51
C HIS A 154 6.10 6.51 -15.64
N PRO A 155 6.91 7.54 -15.35
CA PRO A 155 6.47 8.67 -14.52
C PRO A 155 5.27 9.37 -15.16
N LEU A 156 4.33 9.81 -14.33
CA LEU A 156 3.14 10.50 -14.80
C LEU A 156 3.51 11.87 -15.38
N PRO A 157 2.85 12.33 -16.46
CA PRO A 157 3.18 13.57 -17.17
C PRO A 157 3.20 14.82 -16.27
N ASP A 158 2.35 14.85 -15.24
CA ASP A 158 2.22 15.97 -14.31
C ASP A 158 3.07 15.81 -13.03
N SER A 159 3.80 14.69 -12.88
CA SER A 159 4.74 14.52 -11.77
C SER A 159 6.07 15.21 -12.07
N THR A 160 6.02 16.56 -12.20
CA THR A 160 7.19 17.37 -12.53
C THR A 160 8.24 17.43 -11.42
N SER A 161 7.90 17.00 -10.21
CA SER A 161 8.83 16.92 -9.10
C SER A 161 8.72 15.55 -8.42
N ARG A 162 9.86 14.96 -8.12
CA ARG A 162 9.90 13.79 -7.24
C ARG A 162 9.34 14.18 -5.87
N PRO A 163 8.57 13.31 -5.20
CA PRO A 163 8.14 13.57 -3.83
C PRO A 163 9.37 13.72 -2.92
N ARG A 164 9.25 14.57 -1.90
CA ARG A 164 10.28 14.76 -0.87
C ARG A 164 10.66 13.43 -0.22
N PHE A 165 9.64 12.61 0.03
CA PHE A 165 9.75 11.21 0.45
C PHE A 165 8.44 10.48 0.17
N GLY A 166 8.48 9.14 0.24
CA GLY A 166 7.31 8.28 0.20
C GLY A 166 7.25 7.35 1.40
N VAL A 167 6.06 6.83 1.67
CA VAL A 167 5.81 5.77 2.67
C VAL A 167 4.86 4.75 2.05
N LEU A 168 5.32 3.53 1.95
CA LEU A 168 4.49 2.37 1.65
C LEU A 168 3.79 1.96 2.95
N TRP A 169 2.51 1.68 2.88
CA TRP A 169 1.66 1.22 3.97
C TRP A 169 1.07 -0.12 3.60
N ASP A 170 1.65 -1.19 4.09
CA ASP A 170 1.22 -2.54 3.79
C ASP A 170 0.88 -3.35 5.05
N MET A 171 -0.14 -4.22 4.94
CA MET A 171 -0.65 -5.05 6.04
C MET A 171 -0.86 -4.27 7.36
N VAL A 172 -1.52 -3.11 7.28
CA VAL A 172 -1.62 -2.12 8.37
C VAL A 172 -2.82 -2.30 9.30
N GLY A 173 -3.52 -3.41 9.21
CA GLY A 173 -4.78 -3.63 9.90
C GLY A 173 -4.78 -4.78 10.92
N ASP A 174 -3.70 -5.52 11.11
CA ASP A 174 -3.64 -6.65 12.04
C ASP A 174 -4.13 -6.26 13.44
N ARG A 175 -4.85 -7.19 14.09
CA ARG A 175 -5.32 -6.99 15.48
C ARG A 175 -4.19 -6.82 16.48
N ASP A 176 -3.07 -7.50 16.24
CA ASP A 176 -1.86 -7.46 17.07
C ASP A 176 -0.74 -6.63 16.40
N LEU A 177 -1.13 -5.56 15.72
CA LEU A 177 -0.32 -4.67 14.88
C LEU A 177 1.02 -4.29 15.49
N ARG A 178 2.11 -4.54 14.75
CA ARG A 178 3.46 -4.19 15.14
C ARG A 178 4.37 -3.93 13.94
N PHE A 179 4.77 -2.69 13.75
CA PHE A 179 5.68 -2.30 12.68
C PHE A 179 7.14 -2.33 13.14
N LEU A 180 7.92 -3.27 12.65
CA LEU A 180 9.37 -3.29 12.83
C LEU A 180 10.06 -2.46 11.76
N GLN A 181 11.23 -1.89 12.08
CA GLN A 181 11.98 -1.10 11.12
C GLN A 181 12.67 -2.01 10.10
N GLU A 182 12.33 -1.84 8.83
CA GLU A 182 12.84 -2.63 7.72
C GLU A 182 14.23 -2.10 7.28
N PRO A 183 15.26 -2.96 7.10
CA PRO A 183 16.63 -2.52 6.85
C PRO A 183 16.85 -1.75 5.55
N ILE A 184 16.21 -2.10 4.44
CA ILE A 184 16.34 -1.37 3.15
C ILE A 184 15.85 0.07 3.33
N SER A 185 14.71 0.26 3.98
CA SER A 185 14.16 1.57 4.33
C SER A 185 15.12 2.38 5.18
N ARG A 186 15.76 1.74 6.17
CA ARG A 186 16.76 2.41 7.03
C ARG A 186 18.00 2.83 6.26
N VAL A 187 18.47 2.01 5.33
CA VAL A 187 19.66 2.32 4.51
C VAL A 187 19.40 3.49 3.56
N HIS A 188 18.21 3.52 2.94
CA HIS A 188 17.91 4.48 1.88
C HIS A 188 17.20 5.75 2.34
N ALA A 189 16.48 5.70 3.47
CA ALA A 189 15.64 6.81 3.95
C ALA A 189 15.52 6.83 5.49
N GLN A 190 16.62 6.68 6.23
CA GLN A 190 16.65 6.64 7.70
C GLN A 190 15.86 7.79 8.36
N ASP A 191 16.00 9.02 7.84
CA ASP A 191 15.30 10.18 8.38
C ASP A 191 13.77 10.12 8.20
N VAL A 192 13.28 9.39 7.20
CA VAL A 192 11.84 9.13 7.03
C VAL A 192 11.37 8.05 8.00
N VAL A 193 12.17 6.99 8.20
CA VAL A 193 11.92 5.98 9.25
C VAL A 193 11.82 6.66 10.60
N ASP A 194 12.84 7.44 10.98
CA ASP A 194 12.88 8.17 12.25
C ASP A 194 11.66 9.09 12.42
N LYS A 195 11.26 9.79 11.37
CA LYS A 195 10.09 10.66 11.37
C LYS A 195 8.79 9.89 11.67
N VAL A 196 8.55 8.77 10.99
CA VAL A 196 7.32 7.98 11.17
C VAL A 196 7.29 7.35 12.56
N TRP A 197 8.39 6.73 13.01
CA TRP A 197 8.47 6.09 14.33
C TRP A 197 8.39 7.10 15.48
N ALA A 198 9.07 8.25 15.34
CA ALA A 198 8.94 9.34 16.32
C ALA A 198 7.50 9.87 16.40
N MET A 199 6.79 9.97 15.27
CA MET A 199 5.39 10.37 15.27
C MET A 199 4.51 9.33 15.96
N GLY A 200 4.71 8.04 15.69
CA GLY A 200 4.04 6.95 16.39
C GLY A 200 4.26 7.02 17.91
N ALA A 201 5.50 7.22 18.33
CA ALA A 201 5.84 7.37 19.75
C ALA A 201 5.19 8.62 20.38
N ALA A 202 5.22 9.77 19.68
CA ALA A 202 4.63 11.03 20.17
C ALA A 202 3.11 10.95 20.34
N LEU A 203 2.43 10.14 19.53
CA LEU A 203 1.00 9.87 19.65
C LEU A 203 0.65 8.78 20.67
N GLY A 204 1.65 8.22 21.36
CA GLY A 204 1.47 7.19 22.39
C GLY A 204 1.44 5.75 21.85
N TYR A 205 1.81 5.54 20.61
CA TYR A 205 1.77 4.22 19.91
C TYR A 205 3.14 3.51 19.85
N LYS A 206 4.01 3.77 20.84
CA LYS A 206 5.37 3.19 20.87
C LYS A 206 5.39 1.64 20.81
N LYS A 207 4.32 0.98 21.28
CA LYS A 207 4.22 -0.50 21.19
C LYS A 207 3.97 -0.98 19.76
N VAL A 208 3.26 -0.18 18.96
CA VAL A 208 2.99 -0.46 17.54
C VAL A 208 4.18 -0.05 16.67
N PHE A 209 4.89 1.01 17.05
CA PHE A 209 6.10 1.52 16.38
C PHE A 209 7.33 1.39 17.30
N PRO A 210 7.79 0.16 17.63
CA PRO A 210 8.97 -0.02 18.48
C PRO A 210 10.25 0.34 17.71
N GLU A 211 11.31 0.71 18.46
CA GLU A 211 12.64 0.96 17.90
C GLU A 211 13.40 -0.38 17.69
N GLU A 212 12.77 -1.31 16.97
CA GLU A 212 13.29 -2.64 16.70
C GLU A 212 13.33 -2.87 15.20
N SER A 213 14.33 -3.62 14.73
CA SER A 213 14.45 -3.99 13.30
C SER A 213 13.91 -5.40 13.07
N THR A 214 13.43 -5.66 11.86
CA THR A 214 13.10 -7.00 11.38
C THR A 214 14.32 -7.93 11.42
N GLY A 215 15.52 -7.38 11.24
CA GLY A 215 16.77 -8.15 11.14
C GLY A 215 16.98 -8.83 9.78
N TYR A 216 16.07 -8.65 8.84
CA TYR A 216 16.15 -9.13 7.45
C TYR A 216 15.52 -8.11 6.50
N ASP A 217 15.98 -8.11 5.26
CA ASP A 217 15.46 -7.25 4.20
C ASP A 217 14.08 -7.73 3.76
N ILE A 218 13.18 -6.79 3.48
CA ILE A 218 11.87 -7.05 2.90
C ILE A 218 11.85 -6.53 1.48
N THR A 219 11.47 -7.37 0.52
CA THR A 219 11.25 -6.97 -0.87
C THR A 219 9.76 -6.67 -1.05
N ASP A 220 9.45 -5.39 -1.30
CA ASP A 220 8.09 -4.89 -1.46
C ASP A 220 8.08 -3.69 -2.44
N ASP A 221 6.94 -3.08 -2.70
CA ASP A 221 6.72 -1.99 -3.67
C ASP A 221 7.62 -0.77 -3.47
N HIS A 222 8.23 -0.59 -2.30
CA HIS A 222 9.23 0.46 -2.08
C HIS A 222 10.53 0.22 -2.84
N VAL A 223 10.94 -1.05 -3.04
CA VAL A 223 12.24 -1.41 -3.68
C VAL A 223 12.33 -0.91 -5.12
N PRO A 224 11.38 -1.19 -6.04
CA PRO A 224 11.43 -0.66 -7.41
C PRO A 224 11.48 0.87 -7.47
N LEU A 225 10.89 1.56 -6.51
CA LEU A 225 10.94 3.02 -6.42
C LEU A 225 12.31 3.50 -5.95
N ILE A 226 12.89 2.86 -4.93
CA ILE A 226 14.25 3.14 -4.46
C ILE A 226 15.27 2.97 -5.59
N ASP A 227 15.17 1.92 -6.39
CA ASP A 227 16.05 1.65 -7.55
C ASP A 227 15.99 2.78 -8.60
N LYS A 228 14.89 3.51 -8.66
CA LYS A 228 14.72 4.70 -9.51
C LYS A 228 15.03 6.02 -8.78
N GLY A 229 15.59 5.94 -7.58
CA GLY A 229 16.06 7.08 -6.78
C GLY A 229 14.94 7.83 -6.07
N PHE A 230 13.79 7.20 -5.83
CA PHE A 230 12.81 7.72 -4.88
C PHE A 230 13.29 7.47 -3.46
N LYS A 231 12.98 8.39 -2.56
CA LYS A 231 13.23 8.25 -1.14
C LYS A 231 11.97 7.68 -0.49
N VAL A 232 11.88 6.38 -0.38
CA VAL A 232 10.67 5.67 0.09
C VAL A 232 11.04 4.72 1.21
N ILE A 233 10.16 4.56 2.18
CA ILE A 233 10.23 3.54 3.23
C ILE A 233 9.04 2.61 3.16
N ASP A 234 9.20 1.43 3.73
CA ASP A 234 8.16 0.47 3.98
C ASP A 234 7.72 0.49 5.45
N VAL A 235 6.42 0.51 5.69
CA VAL A 235 5.77 0.36 7.00
C VAL A 235 4.81 -0.82 6.89
N ILE A 236 5.32 -1.98 7.22
CA ILE A 236 4.65 -3.27 7.05
C ILE A 236 4.62 -4.07 8.36
N ASP A 237 3.52 -4.76 8.62
CA ASP A 237 3.45 -5.81 9.65
C ASP A 237 3.60 -7.19 9.02
N LEU A 238 4.85 -7.56 8.69
CA LEU A 238 5.15 -8.86 8.08
C LEU A 238 5.04 -10.04 9.07
N GLU A 239 4.93 -9.76 10.38
CA GLU A 239 4.66 -10.80 11.40
C GLU A 239 3.19 -11.27 11.40
N PHE A 240 2.33 -10.70 10.53
CA PHE A 240 0.92 -11.11 10.35
C PHE A 240 0.79 -12.61 10.07
N PRO A 241 0.17 -13.40 10.97
CA PRO A 241 0.21 -14.87 10.88
C PRO A 241 -0.57 -15.48 9.71
N TRP A 242 -1.46 -14.71 9.09
CA TRP A 242 -2.32 -15.17 7.98
C TRP A 242 -1.91 -14.63 6.61
N HIS A 243 -0.69 -14.04 6.53
CA HIS A 243 -0.10 -13.57 5.30
C HIS A 243 -0.09 -14.65 4.22
N HIS A 244 -0.64 -14.35 3.03
CA HIS A 244 -0.80 -15.25 1.89
C HIS A 244 -1.65 -16.51 2.19
N MET A 245 -2.63 -16.42 3.07
CA MET A 245 -3.53 -17.51 3.41
C MET A 245 -5.00 -17.19 3.07
N THR A 246 -5.81 -18.23 2.83
CA THR A 246 -7.27 -18.09 2.71
C THR A 246 -7.93 -17.54 3.96
N SER A 247 -7.23 -17.57 5.09
CA SER A 247 -7.68 -17.03 6.38
C SER A 247 -7.37 -15.55 6.59
N ASP A 248 -6.77 -14.84 5.62
CA ASP A 248 -6.70 -13.38 5.66
C ASP A 248 -8.08 -12.78 5.38
N THR A 249 -8.90 -12.75 6.41
CA THR A 249 -10.31 -12.36 6.39
C THR A 249 -10.58 -11.21 7.37
N ILE A 250 -11.75 -10.59 7.25
CA ILE A 250 -12.08 -9.35 7.98
C ILE A 250 -11.97 -9.47 9.51
N ASP A 251 -12.12 -10.67 10.07
CA ASP A 251 -11.97 -10.93 11.50
C ASP A 251 -10.51 -10.85 11.99
N LYS A 252 -9.53 -10.80 11.08
CA LYS A 252 -8.11 -10.60 11.40
C LYS A 252 -7.74 -9.12 11.48
N VAL A 253 -8.54 -8.25 10.85
CA VAL A 253 -8.31 -6.80 10.83
C VAL A 253 -9.09 -6.13 11.97
N SER A 254 -8.54 -5.07 12.55
CA SER A 254 -9.21 -4.28 13.58
C SER A 254 -9.36 -2.81 13.20
N ALA A 255 -10.50 -2.22 13.60
CA ALA A 255 -10.73 -0.78 13.43
C ALA A 255 -9.71 0.05 14.23
N GLN A 256 -9.27 -0.44 15.38
CA GLN A 256 -8.30 0.22 16.23
C GLN A 256 -6.92 0.30 15.54
N SER A 257 -6.46 -0.78 14.92
CA SER A 257 -5.18 -0.82 14.21
C SER A 257 -5.19 0.13 13.01
N LEU A 258 -6.26 0.10 12.20
CA LEU A 258 -6.45 1.05 11.10
C LEU A 258 -6.50 2.50 11.58
N GLU A 259 -7.13 2.77 12.75
CA GLU A 259 -7.15 4.11 13.35
C GLU A 259 -5.76 4.55 13.79
N ILE A 260 -4.99 3.68 14.47
CA ILE A 260 -3.62 3.98 14.91
C ILE A 260 -2.74 4.34 13.71
N THR A 261 -2.72 3.48 12.70
CA THR A 261 -1.93 3.72 11.48
C THR A 261 -2.36 5.00 10.77
N GLY A 262 -3.68 5.18 10.56
CA GLY A 262 -4.23 6.38 9.92
C GLY A 262 -3.91 7.68 10.69
N ARG A 263 -3.94 7.66 12.03
CA ARG A 263 -3.55 8.81 12.87
C ARG A 263 -2.08 9.16 12.71
N VAL A 264 -1.18 8.17 12.70
CA VAL A 264 0.26 8.40 12.48
C VAL A 264 0.49 8.93 11.07
N ALA A 265 -0.08 8.30 10.05
CA ALA A 265 0.03 8.71 8.65
C ALA A 265 -0.47 10.16 8.46
N LEU A 266 -1.64 10.52 9.02
CA LEU A 266 -2.16 11.89 8.96
C LEU A 266 -1.27 12.88 9.69
N ALA A 267 -0.75 12.53 10.87
CA ALA A 267 0.11 13.40 11.65
C ALA A 267 1.45 13.69 10.93
N VAL A 268 2.03 12.69 10.26
CA VAL A 268 3.22 12.88 9.40
C VAL A 268 2.92 13.88 8.28
N ILE A 269 1.78 13.75 7.58
CA ILE A 269 1.35 14.72 6.56
C ILE A 269 1.23 16.13 7.16
N ARG A 270 0.59 16.28 8.31
CA ARG A 270 0.34 17.57 8.98
C ARG A 270 1.61 18.24 9.52
N ALA A 271 2.64 17.47 9.82
CA ALA A 271 3.93 17.98 10.27
C ALA A 271 4.77 18.57 9.13
N GLU A 272 4.50 18.17 7.86
CA GLU A 272 5.24 18.67 6.71
C GLU A 272 4.94 20.15 6.40
N LYS A 273 5.98 20.83 5.95
CA LYS A 273 5.93 22.26 5.56
C LYS A 273 6.29 22.40 4.08
N PRO A 274 5.76 23.41 3.39
CA PRO A 274 6.11 23.75 2.00
C PRO A 274 7.60 23.89 1.74
#